data_45367017c97cb2d4fbbd787cffdc1f00
#
_entry.id   45367017c97cb2d4fbbd787cffdc1f00
#
_cell.length_a   1.000
_cell.length_b   1.000
_cell.length_c   1.000
_cell.angle_alpha   90.00
_cell.angle_beta   90.00
_cell.angle_gamma   90.00
#
_symmetry.space_group_name_H-M   'P 1'
#
loop_
_entity.id
_entity.type
_entity.pdbx_description
1 polymer ?
#
loop_
_entity_poly.entity_id
_entity_poly.type
_entity_poly.pdbx_seq_one_letter_code
_entity_poly.pdbx_strand_id
1 'polypeptide(L)'
;MNDAGVAFTYFHKDVYCNYKREMKRMTYITGDTHGYFHRYFEFTARMRPEPNDVMIILGDAALNYSGDEQDKDRKYFVNSFPFTTFCIHGNHEMRPWDVPGIKTKQFHGGTVWYEEAYPKLLYAKDGEIFDFDGYQCIVIGGAYSVDKYIRLARGYRWFENEQPSPEIKQYVQQQIHAAGDKVDIVFSHTCPFKYEPIETFIQGIDQSQVDSSTEEWLDTIEESLDYKKWYCGHFHTSKKTHKLQFMYEDIDILSINMNDK
;
A
#
# COMPACT_ATOMS: atom_id res chain seq x y z
N MET A 1 6.34 -21.28 -76.74
CA MET A 1 6.00 -19.96 -76.18
C MET A 1 5.96 -20.14 -74.65
N ASN A 2 6.96 -19.60 -74.04
CA ASN A 2 7.28 -19.82 -72.65
C ASN A 2 6.45 -18.89 -71.77
N ASP A 3 5.87 -19.45 -70.73
CA ASP A 3 5.45 -18.64 -69.57
C ASP A 3 6.14 -19.15 -68.32
N ALA A 4 7.07 -18.34 -67.87
CA ALA A 4 7.81 -18.57 -66.65
C ALA A 4 7.03 -17.91 -65.47
N GLY A 5 6.43 -18.78 -64.66
CA GLY A 5 5.85 -18.37 -63.38
C GLY A 5 6.92 -18.05 -62.35
N VAL A 6 7.02 -16.80 -61.96
CA VAL A 6 7.91 -16.35 -60.88
C VAL A 6 7.18 -16.60 -59.56
N ALA A 7 7.70 -17.57 -58.80
CA ALA A 7 7.26 -17.81 -57.43
C ALA A 7 7.92 -16.80 -56.51
N PHE A 8 7.12 -15.87 -55.94
CA PHE A 8 7.56 -15.03 -54.85
C PHE A 8 7.54 -15.82 -53.53
N THR A 9 8.70 -16.26 -53.11
CA THR A 9 8.89 -16.81 -51.77
C THR A 9 9.12 -15.67 -50.81
N TYR A 10 8.11 -15.30 -50.04
CA TYR A 10 8.27 -14.43 -48.90
C TYR A 10 8.94 -15.17 -47.76
N PHE A 11 10.24 -14.94 -47.56
CA PHE A 11 10.92 -15.26 -46.34
C PHE A 11 10.56 -14.24 -45.28
N HIS A 12 9.58 -14.53 -44.45
CA HIS A 12 9.42 -13.89 -43.18
C HIS A 12 10.48 -14.45 -42.21
N LYS A 13 11.62 -13.80 -42.15
CA LYS A 13 12.51 -13.91 -41.02
C LYS A 13 11.89 -13.14 -39.86
N ASP A 14 11.10 -13.82 -39.05
CA ASP A 14 10.80 -13.35 -37.72
C ASP A 14 12.12 -13.36 -36.93
N VAL A 15 12.78 -12.21 -36.94
CA VAL A 15 13.84 -11.91 -35.99
C VAL A 15 13.13 -11.76 -34.64
N TYR A 16 12.92 -12.88 -33.95
CA TYR A 16 12.68 -12.86 -32.52
C TYR A 16 13.93 -12.29 -31.87
N CYS A 17 13.93 -10.99 -31.70
CA CYS A 17 14.85 -10.30 -30.85
C CYS A 17 14.55 -10.78 -29.43
N ASN A 18 15.19 -11.87 -28.99
CA ASN A 18 15.25 -12.29 -27.61
C ASN A 18 16.03 -11.25 -26.80
N TYR A 19 15.50 -10.05 -26.68
CA TYR A 19 15.79 -9.23 -25.54
C TYR A 19 15.14 -9.95 -24.35
N LYS A 20 15.94 -10.75 -23.62
CA LYS A 20 15.71 -10.98 -22.20
C LYS A 20 15.71 -9.57 -21.58
N ARG A 21 14.53 -8.95 -21.53
CA ARG A 21 14.29 -7.88 -20.60
C ARG A 21 14.62 -8.51 -19.25
N GLU A 22 15.73 -8.13 -18.63
CA GLU A 22 15.88 -8.35 -17.19
C GLU A 22 14.56 -7.82 -16.63
N MET A 23 13.72 -8.73 -16.13
CA MET A 23 12.38 -8.36 -15.66
C MET A 23 12.60 -7.55 -14.40
N LYS A 24 12.80 -6.26 -14.59
CA LYS A 24 12.90 -5.32 -13.47
C LYS A 24 11.54 -5.32 -12.81
N ARG A 25 11.48 -5.87 -11.61
CA ARG A 25 10.30 -5.79 -10.75
C ARG A 25 9.83 -4.35 -10.66
N MET A 26 8.53 -4.14 -10.71
CA MET A 26 7.91 -2.83 -10.56
C MET A 26 7.05 -2.83 -9.30
N THR A 27 7.20 -1.79 -8.52
CA THR A 27 6.35 -1.54 -7.36
C THR A 27 5.38 -0.40 -7.69
N TYR A 28 4.11 -0.68 -7.47
CA TYR A 28 3.01 0.26 -7.66
C TYR A 28 2.41 0.60 -6.30
N ILE A 29 1.78 1.76 -6.20
CA ILE A 29 1.24 2.25 -4.95
C ILE A 29 -0.12 2.91 -5.17
N THR A 30 -1.07 2.64 -4.28
CA THR A 30 -2.41 3.23 -4.27
C THR A 30 -2.86 3.50 -2.84
N GLY A 31 -3.86 4.35 -2.67
CA GLY A 31 -4.48 4.61 -1.37
C GLY A 31 -5.59 3.61 -1.04
N ASP A 32 -6.45 4.02 -0.14
CA ASP A 32 -7.57 3.29 0.42
C ASP A 32 -8.45 2.66 -0.65
N THR A 33 -8.76 1.37 -0.52
CA THR A 33 -9.64 0.68 -1.45
C THR A 33 -11.03 0.42 -0.89
N HIS A 34 -11.18 0.36 0.43
CA HIS A 34 -12.44 0.03 1.13
C HIS A 34 -13.19 -1.16 0.53
N GLY A 35 -12.44 -2.15 0.00
CA GLY A 35 -13.00 -3.33 -0.65
C GLY A 35 -13.44 -3.11 -2.11
N TYR A 36 -13.18 -1.93 -2.69
CA TYR A 36 -13.47 -1.61 -4.08
C TYR A 36 -12.21 -1.71 -4.94
N PHE A 37 -12.04 -2.85 -5.61
CA PHE A 37 -10.85 -3.16 -6.41
C PHE A 37 -11.05 -2.97 -7.91
N HIS A 38 -12.02 -2.16 -8.37
CA HIS A 38 -12.25 -1.92 -9.81
C HIS A 38 -11.01 -1.36 -10.49
N ARG A 39 -10.25 -0.49 -9.80
CA ARG A 39 -8.99 0.08 -10.29
C ARG A 39 -7.96 -1.00 -10.68
N TYR A 40 -8.02 -2.21 -10.09
CA TYR A 40 -7.12 -3.31 -10.43
C TYR A 40 -7.37 -3.88 -11.82
N PHE A 41 -8.62 -3.90 -12.29
CA PHE A 41 -8.92 -4.35 -13.66
C PHE A 41 -8.34 -3.39 -14.71
N GLU A 42 -8.60 -2.10 -14.54
CA GLU A 42 -8.09 -1.07 -15.45
C GLU A 42 -6.56 -1.04 -15.44
N PHE A 43 -5.97 -1.10 -14.25
CA PHE A 43 -4.54 -1.19 -14.06
C PHE A 43 -3.97 -2.42 -14.78
N THR A 44 -4.53 -3.61 -14.55
CA THR A 44 -4.04 -4.86 -15.15
C THR A 44 -4.17 -4.83 -16.68
N ALA A 45 -5.28 -4.32 -17.19
CA ALA A 45 -5.50 -4.20 -18.62
C ALA A 45 -4.49 -3.25 -19.30
N ARG A 46 -4.14 -2.15 -18.61
CA ARG A 46 -3.26 -1.10 -19.14
C ARG A 46 -1.79 -1.40 -18.94
N MET A 47 -1.40 -1.80 -17.73
CA MET A 47 0.00 -1.94 -17.33
C MET A 47 0.57 -3.34 -17.53
N ARG A 48 -0.31 -4.37 -17.60
CA ARG A 48 0.07 -5.78 -17.75
C ARG A 48 1.13 -6.21 -16.73
N PRO A 49 0.83 -6.08 -15.43
CA PRO A 49 1.81 -6.38 -14.39
C PRO A 49 2.22 -7.85 -14.41
N GLU A 50 3.47 -8.08 -14.04
CA GLU A 50 4.09 -9.41 -13.99
C GLU A 50 3.93 -10.04 -12.59
N PRO A 51 4.13 -11.36 -12.44
CA PRO A 51 3.98 -12.05 -11.15
C PRO A 51 4.91 -11.55 -10.04
N ASN A 52 6.04 -10.95 -10.39
CA ASN A 52 7.01 -10.40 -9.44
C ASN A 52 6.72 -8.94 -9.05
N ASP A 53 5.75 -8.31 -9.68
CA ASP A 53 5.35 -6.95 -9.36
C ASP A 53 4.60 -6.91 -8.03
N VAL A 54 4.64 -5.75 -7.38
CA VAL A 54 3.98 -5.51 -6.09
C VAL A 54 3.05 -4.31 -6.21
N MET A 55 1.82 -4.46 -5.72
CA MET A 55 0.87 -3.37 -5.50
C MET A 55 0.78 -3.07 -4.01
N ILE A 56 1.20 -1.90 -3.58
CA ILE A 56 1.09 -1.42 -2.20
C ILE A 56 -0.24 -0.70 -2.02
N ILE A 57 -1.02 -1.08 -1.00
CA ILE A 57 -2.21 -0.36 -0.53
C ILE A 57 -1.86 0.33 0.79
N LEU A 58 -2.06 1.63 0.86
CA LEU A 58 -1.69 2.47 2.02
C LEU A 58 -2.74 2.45 3.15
N GLY A 59 -3.28 1.27 3.43
CA GLY A 59 -4.28 1.05 4.47
C GLY A 59 -5.71 1.00 3.93
N ASP A 60 -6.63 0.65 4.81
CA ASP A 60 -8.08 0.56 4.55
C ASP A 60 -8.41 -0.29 3.31
N ALA A 61 -7.73 -1.45 3.20
CA ALA A 61 -8.00 -2.40 2.15
C ALA A 61 -9.37 -3.08 2.28
N ALA A 62 -9.93 -3.11 3.50
CA ALA A 62 -11.15 -3.82 3.88
C ALA A 62 -11.12 -5.31 3.53
N LEU A 63 -9.96 -5.93 3.66
CA LEU A 63 -9.75 -7.37 3.46
C LEU A 63 -9.88 -8.17 4.75
N ASN A 64 -9.79 -7.49 5.89
CA ASN A 64 -9.99 -8.03 7.24
C ASN A 64 -10.99 -7.16 8.02
N TYR A 65 -12.11 -6.80 7.40
CA TYR A 65 -13.10 -5.91 8.00
C TYR A 65 -14.21 -6.66 8.75
N SER A 66 -14.88 -7.59 8.07
CA SER A 66 -16.06 -8.28 8.63
C SER A 66 -15.72 -9.59 9.36
N GLY A 67 -14.61 -10.24 8.99
CA GLY A 67 -14.20 -11.53 9.55
C GLY A 67 -15.08 -12.69 9.10
N ASP A 68 -15.83 -12.53 8.00
CA ASP A 68 -16.80 -13.50 7.47
C ASP A 68 -16.53 -13.86 6.00
N GLU A 69 -17.53 -14.46 5.33
CA GLU A 69 -17.44 -14.84 3.91
C GLU A 69 -17.18 -13.64 2.98
N GLN A 70 -17.63 -12.44 3.35
CA GLN A 70 -17.41 -11.24 2.53
C GLN A 70 -15.91 -10.88 2.43
N ASP A 71 -15.17 -11.00 3.54
CA ASP A 71 -13.72 -10.82 3.53
C ASP A 71 -13.03 -11.91 2.72
N LYS A 72 -13.51 -13.17 2.82
CA LYS A 72 -12.96 -14.30 2.04
C LYS A 72 -13.13 -14.08 0.53
N ASP A 73 -14.31 -13.63 0.10
CA ASP A 73 -14.60 -13.33 -1.29
C ASP A 73 -13.68 -12.24 -1.82
N ARG A 74 -13.49 -11.15 -1.05
CA ARG A 74 -12.57 -10.06 -1.40
C ARG A 74 -11.12 -10.54 -1.48
N LYS A 75 -10.67 -11.32 -0.49
CA LYS A 75 -9.31 -11.90 -0.48
C LYS A 75 -9.08 -12.82 -1.66
N TYR A 76 -10.04 -13.71 -1.95
CA TYR A 76 -9.96 -14.57 -3.12
C TYR A 76 -9.85 -13.77 -4.41
N PHE A 77 -10.69 -12.74 -4.54
CA PHE A 77 -10.67 -11.84 -5.69
C PHE A 77 -9.32 -11.14 -5.86
N VAL A 78 -8.81 -10.50 -4.81
CA VAL A 78 -7.51 -9.80 -4.85
C VAL A 78 -6.37 -10.77 -5.11
N ASN A 79 -6.38 -11.96 -4.51
CA ASN A 79 -5.37 -12.99 -4.73
C ASN A 79 -5.40 -13.58 -6.15
N SER A 80 -6.44 -13.34 -6.95
CA SER A 80 -6.53 -13.83 -8.34
C SER A 80 -5.67 -13.02 -9.31
N PHE A 81 -5.31 -11.78 -9.00
CA PHE A 81 -4.45 -10.95 -9.85
C PHE A 81 -3.02 -11.51 -9.97
N PRO A 82 -2.28 -11.20 -11.06
CA PRO A 82 -0.97 -11.80 -11.29
C PRO A 82 0.10 -11.35 -10.28
N PHE A 83 0.01 -10.14 -9.75
CA PHE A 83 0.98 -9.50 -8.85
C PHE A 83 0.71 -9.79 -7.37
N THR A 84 1.66 -9.45 -6.50
CA THR A 84 1.49 -9.47 -5.05
C THR A 84 0.82 -8.19 -4.57
N THR A 85 -0.24 -8.31 -3.76
CA THR A 85 -0.83 -7.17 -3.05
C THR A 85 -0.23 -7.09 -1.64
N PHE A 86 0.35 -5.95 -1.32
CA PHE A 86 1.01 -5.66 -0.04
C PHE A 86 0.22 -4.56 0.68
N CYS A 87 -0.43 -4.90 1.79
CA CYS A 87 -1.31 -4.00 2.53
C CYS A 87 -0.61 -3.43 3.76
N ILE A 88 -0.66 -2.12 3.92
CA ILE A 88 -0.38 -1.44 5.18
C ILE A 88 -1.67 -1.46 6.00
N HIS A 89 -1.59 -1.53 7.31
CA HIS A 89 -2.78 -1.53 8.16
C HIS A 89 -3.44 -0.14 8.17
N GLY A 90 -4.76 -0.12 7.92
CA GLY A 90 -5.61 1.07 8.06
C GLY A 90 -6.37 1.09 9.39
N ASN A 91 -7.28 2.07 9.56
CA ASN A 91 -8.11 2.14 10.76
C ASN A 91 -9.44 1.37 10.64
N HIS A 92 -9.85 1.01 9.43
CA HIS A 92 -11.08 0.28 9.17
C HIS A 92 -10.86 -1.22 8.92
N GLU A 93 -9.94 -1.84 9.65
CA GLU A 93 -9.69 -3.27 9.52
C GLU A 93 -9.05 -3.86 10.78
N MET A 94 -9.25 -5.18 10.99
CA MET A 94 -8.58 -5.90 12.07
C MET A 94 -7.07 -5.87 11.87
N ARG A 95 -6.33 -5.78 12.96
CA ARG A 95 -4.89 -6.01 12.92
C ARG A 95 -4.61 -7.41 12.38
N PRO A 96 -3.55 -7.59 11.58
CA PRO A 96 -3.27 -8.89 10.97
C PRO A 96 -3.18 -10.05 11.98
N TRP A 97 -2.58 -9.83 13.14
CA TRP A 97 -2.47 -10.88 14.18
C TRP A 97 -3.80 -11.30 14.82
N ASP A 98 -4.87 -10.51 14.66
CA ASP A 98 -6.22 -10.86 15.14
C ASP A 98 -6.98 -11.74 14.11
N VAL A 99 -6.41 -11.95 12.92
CA VAL A 99 -7.00 -12.80 11.89
C VAL A 99 -6.72 -14.27 12.17
N PRO A 100 -7.75 -15.12 12.30
CA PRO A 100 -7.57 -16.53 12.60
C PRO A 100 -6.71 -17.26 11.56
N GLY A 101 -5.71 -17.99 12.03
CA GLY A 101 -4.84 -18.81 11.16
C GLY A 101 -3.77 -18.04 10.39
N ILE A 102 -3.61 -16.74 10.65
CA ILE A 102 -2.56 -15.93 10.03
C ILE A 102 -1.17 -16.43 10.44
N LYS A 103 -0.24 -16.33 9.52
CA LYS A 103 1.16 -16.72 9.70
C LYS A 103 2.08 -15.58 9.31
N THR A 104 3.36 -15.72 9.61
CA THR A 104 4.40 -14.76 9.19
C THR A 104 5.38 -15.40 8.21
N LYS A 105 5.95 -14.59 7.33
CA LYS A 105 7.07 -14.95 6.46
C LYS A 105 7.97 -13.75 6.20
N GLN A 106 9.17 -14.01 5.69
CA GLN A 106 10.05 -12.94 5.19
C GLN A 106 9.61 -12.55 3.77
N PHE A 107 9.63 -11.26 3.50
CA PHE A 107 9.34 -10.68 2.19
C PHE A 107 10.14 -9.39 2.03
N HIS A 108 10.96 -9.29 0.99
CA HIS A 108 11.75 -8.08 0.67
C HIS A 108 12.55 -7.48 1.84
N GLY A 109 13.11 -8.32 2.70
CA GLY A 109 13.93 -7.89 3.85
C GLY A 109 13.17 -7.70 5.15
N GLY A 110 11.85 -7.56 5.12
CA GLY A 110 11.01 -7.40 6.30
C GLY A 110 10.07 -8.59 6.55
N THR A 111 9.36 -8.55 7.67
CA THR A 111 8.38 -9.55 8.07
C THR A 111 6.98 -9.12 7.64
N VAL A 112 6.23 -10.04 7.04
CA VAL A 112 4.83 -9.84 6.68
C VAL A 112 3.95 -10.91 7.29
N TRP A 113 2.68 -10.57 7.48
CA TRP A 113 1.60 -11.50 7.81
C TRP A 113 0.95 -12.00 6.52
N TYR A 114 0.48 -13.26 6.52
CA TYR A 114 -0.24 -13.82 5.37
C TYR A 114 -1.11 -15.01 5.78
N GLU A 115 -2.11 -15.31 4.97
CA GLU A 115 -2.93 -16.50 5.05
C GLU A 115 -2.52 -17.48 3.94
N GLU A 116 -2.37 -18.78 4.26
CA GLU A 116 -1.96 -19.80 3.26
C GLU A 116 -2.94 -19.90 2.07
N ALA A 117 -4.22 -19.63 2.32
CA ALA A 117 -5.24 -19.63 1.27
C ALA A 117 -5.05 -18.49 0.24
N TYR A 118 -4.35 -17.41 0.63
CA TYR A 118 -4.16 -16.21 -0.20
C TYR A 118 -2.69 -15.80 -0.27
N PRO A 119 -1.81 -16.62 -0.88
CA PRO A 119 -0.35 -16.47 -0.75
C PRO A 119 0.23 -15.20 -1.37
N LYS A 120 -0.51 -14.53 -2.27
CA LYS A 120 -0.11 -13.24 -2.88
C LYS A 120 -0.66 -12.03 -2.14
N LEU A 121 -1.45 -12.23 -1.07
CA LEU A 121 -1.96 -11.17 -0.22
C LEU A 121 -1.14 -11.11 1.06
N LEU A 122 -0.42 -10.02 1.25
CA LEU A 122 0.52 -9.81 2.34
C LEU A 122 0.12 -8.57 3.14
N TYR A 123 0.26 -8.67 4.45
CA TYR A 123 0.03 -7.54 5.36
C TYR A 123 1.36 -7.18 6.02
N ALA A 124 1.73 -5.93 5.92
CA ALA A 124 2.98 -5.42 6.49
C ALA A 124 2.97 -5.52 8.02
N LYS A 125 4.11 -5.78 8.61
CA LYS A 125 4.31 -5.58 10.03
C LYS A 125 4.84 -4.16 10.25
N ASP A 126 4.18 -3.39 11.11
CA ASP A 126 4.59 -2.03 11.44
C ASP A 126 6.03 -1.99 11.95
N GLY A 127 6.81 -1.01 11.51
CA GLY A 127 8.20 -0.82 11.86
C GLY A 127 9.19 -1.61 11.00
N GLU A 128 8.75 -2.63 10.26
CA GLU A 128 9.66 -3.36 9.37
C GLU A 128 10.12 -2.49 8.19
N ILE A 129 11.36 -2.72 7.75
CA ILE A 129 11.94 -2.04 6.59
C ILE A 129 12.03 -3.03 5.45
N PHE A 130 11.48 -2.65 4.31
CA PHE A 130 11.40 -3.47 3.09
C PHE A 130 12.24 -2.86 1.98
N ASP A 131 12.83 -3.70 1.13
CA ASP A 131 13.46 -3.27 -0.12
C ASP A 131 12.45 -3.34 -1.27
N PHE A 132 11.94 -2.19 -1.69
CA PHE A 132 11.13 -2.07 -2.90
C PHE A 132 11.91 -1.32 -3.98
N ASP A 133 12.21 -1.99 -5.06
CA ASP A 133 12.93 -1.44 -6.22
C ASP A 133 14.31 -0.81 -5.89
N GLY A 134 14.94 -1.28 -4.79
CA GLY A 134 16.22 -0.77 -4.29
C GLY A 134 16.08 0.40 -3.31
N TYR A 135 14.84 0.76 -2.91
CA TYR A 135 14.58 1.74 -1.87
C TYR A 135 14.33 1.06 -0.52
N GLN A 136 14.94 1.57 0.54
CA GLN A 136 14.63 1.17 1.92
C GLN A 136 13.36 1.88 2.36
N CYS A 137 12.30 1.10 2.59
CA CYS A 137 10.96 1.60 2.84
C CYS A 137 10.47 1.14 4.21
N ILE A 138 10.23 2.06 5.15
CA ILE A 138 9.63 1.74 6.45
C ILE A 138 8.11 1.82 6.37
N VAL A 139 7.41 0.95 7.12
CA VAL A 139 5.95 0.89 7.17
C VAL A 139 5.42 1.27 8.54
N ILE A 140 4.39 2.14 8.57
CA ILE A 140 3.72 2.59 9.79
C ILE A 140 2.20 2.62 9.53
N GLY A 141 1.46 1.65 10.06
CA GLY A 141 0.01 1.53 9.86
C GLY A 141 -0.80 2.15 10.98
N GLY A 142 -2.10 2.34 10.68
CA GLY A 142 -3.11 2.80 11.63
C GLY A 142 -3.33 4.31 11.65
N ALA A 143 -4.53 4.68 12.08
CA ALA A 143 -5.00 6.04 12.27
C ALA A 143 -6.21 6.04 13.21
N TYR A 144 -6.68 7.20 13.66
CA TYR A 144 -7.92 7.34 14.40
C TYR A 144 -9.13 7.44 13.44
N SER A 145 -10.22 6.70 13.75
CA SER A 145 -11.48 6.81 13.00
C SER A 145 -12.27 8.03 13.45
N VAL A 146 -12.23 9.10 12.69
CA VAL A 146 -13.00 10.35 12.98
C VAL A 146 -14.51 10.08 13.04
N ASP A 147 -15.00 9.05 12.39
CA ASP A 147 -16.40 8.61 12.39
C ASP A 147 -16.74 7.53 13.46
N LYS A 148 -15.84 7.26 14.41
CA LYS A 148 -15.97 6.26 15.48
C LYS A 148 -17.34 6.26 16.14
N TYR A 149 -17.80 7.41 16.60
CA TYR A 149 -19.08 7.51 17.32
C TYR A 149 -20.29 7.24 16.40
N ILE A 150 -20.20 7.62 15.13
CA ILE A 150 -21.22 7.33 14.13
C ILE A 150 -21.26 5.82 13.85
N ARG A 151 -20.10 5.17 13.73
CA ARG A 151 -19.99 3.72 13.56
C ARG A 151 -20.62 2.95 14.71
N LEU A 152 -20.23 3.29 15.92
CA LEU A 152 -20.77 2.66 17.13
C LEU A 152 -22.30 2.86 17.23
N ALA A 153 -22.81 4.05 16.97
CA ALA A 153 -24.23 4.37 16.99
C ALA A 153 -25.06 3.59 15.93
N ARG A 154 -24.45 3.27 14.79
CA ARG A 154 -25.08 2.53 13.67
C ARG A 154 -24.81 1.02 13.70
N GLY A 155 -24.04 0.53 14.69
CA GLY A 155 -23.63 -0.88 14.76
C GLY A 155 -22.63 -1.30 13.68
N TYR A 156 -21.90 -0.36 13.11
CA TYR A 156 -20.77 -0.66 12.21
C TYR A 156 -19.57 -1.07 13.03
N ARG A 157 -18.67 -1.84 12.42
CA ARG A 157 -17.43 -2.24 13.09
C ARG A 157 -16.51 -1.04 13.32
N TRP A 158 -15.93 -1.03 14.49
CA TRP A 158 -14.82 -0.17 14.89
C TRP A 158 -13.80 -1.04 15.63
N PHE A 159 -12.53 -0.74 15.50
CA PHE A 159 -11.43 -1.54 16.04
C PHE A 159 -10.69 -0.73 17.10
N GLU A 160 -10.69 -1.23 18.33
CA GLU A 160 -10.07 -0.53 19.47
C GLU A 160 -8.55 -0.31 19.28
N ASN A 161 -7.91 -1.24 18.56
CA ASN A 161 -6.48 -1.21 18.22
C ASN A 161 -6.19 -0.61 16.84
N GLU A 162 -7.05 0.27 16.34
CA GLU A 162 -6.89 0.92 15.04
C GLU A 162 -5.63 1.78 14.95
N GLN A 163 -5.24 2.45 16.04
CA GLN A 163 -4.02 3.25 16.13
C GLN A 163 -2.81 2.38 16.57
N PRO A 164 -1.56 2.80 16.29
CA PRO A 164 -0.36 2.15 16.81
C PRO A 164 -0.32 2.18 18.33
N SER A 165 -0.20 1.01 18.97
CA SER A 165 0.00 0.92 20.42
C SER A 165 1.37 1.49 20.83
N PRO A 166 1.61 1.76 22.13
CA PRO A 166 2.92 2.17 22.63
C PRO A 166 4.04 1.20 22.23
N GLU A 167 3.76 -0.10 22.21
CA GLU A 167 4.73 -1.14 21.84
C GLU A 167 5.07 -1.07 20.35
N ILE A 168 4.06 -0.81 19.49
CA ILE A 168 4.29 -0.60 18.05
C ILE A 168 5.13 0.67 17.84
N LYS A 169 4.75 1.78 18.50
CA LYS A 169 5.49 3.05 18.42
C LYS A 169 6.95 2.87 18.85
N GLN A 170 7.18 2.15 19.93
CA GLN A 170 8.54 1.82 20.41
C GLN A 170 9.31 0.96 19.41
N TYR A 171 8.67 -0.06 18.83
CA TYR A 171 9.30 -0.92 17.85
C TYR A 171 9.69 -0.15 16.59
N VAL A 172 8.80 0.69 16.05
CA VAL A 172 9.09 1.57 14.91
C VAL A 172 10.32 2.44 15.17
N GLN A 173 10.39 3.09 16.35
CA GLN A 173 11.51 3.94 16.72
C GLN A 173 12.83 3.13 16.82
N GLN A 174 12.78 1.91 17.36
CA GLN A 174 13.94 1.02 17.42
C GLN A 174 14.43 0.65 16.01
N GLN A 175 13.54 0.37 15.08
CA GLN A 175 13.89 0.04 13.69
C GLN A 175 14.49 1.25 12.95
N ILE A 176 13.91 2.43 13.14
CA ILE A 176 14.46 3.69 12.61
C ILE A 176 15.88 3.92 13.12
N HIS A 177 16.07 3.80 14.43
CA HIS A 177 17.40 3.98 15.04
C HIS A 177 18.42 2.93 14.57
N ALA A 178 17.98 1.66 14.46
CA ALA A 178 18.83 0.59 13.92
C ALA A 178 19.24 0.82 12.45
N ALA A 179 18.42 1.53 11.68
CA ALA A 179 18.72 1.97 10.31
C ALA A 179 19.58 3.24 10.25
N GLY A 180 20.03 3.77 11.39
CA GLY A 180 20.83 5.01 11.47
C GLY A 180 20.02 6.28 11.22
N ASP A 181 18.76 6.29 11.63
CA ASP A 181 17.79 7.38 11.47
C ASP A 181 17.61 7.82 10.01
N LYS A 182 17.70 6.85 9.09
CA LYS A 182 17.64 7.08 7.65
C LYS A 182 16.92 5.96 6.91
N VAL A 183 15.98 6.35 6.02
CA VAL A 183 15.34 5.49 5.03
C VAL A 183 15.14 6.25 3.72
N ASP A 184 14.81 5.56 2.63
CA ASP A 184 14.49 6.27 1.39
C ASP A 184 13.02 6.73 1.38
N ILE A 185 12.12 5.86 1.82
CA ILE A 185 10.67 6.09 1.73
C ILE A 185 9.99 5.70 3.06
N VAL A 186 9.00 6.49 3.44
CA VAL A 186 8.06 6.14 4.51
C VAL A 186 6.70 5.85 3.88
N PHE A 187 6.13 4.71 4.23
CA PHE A 187 4.73 4.37 3.98
C PHE A 187 3.96 4.43 5.27
N SER A 188 2.94 5.24 5.33
CA SER A 188 2.02 5.24 6.48
C SER A 188 0.57 5.23 6.02
N HIS A 189 -0.36 4.88 6.92
CA HIS A 189 -1.77 5.05 6.60
C HIS A 189 -2.16 6.52 6.69
N THR A 190 -1.97 7.18 7.85
CA THR A 190 -2.16 8.62 8.01
C THR A 190 -0.86 9.42 7.81
N CYS A 191 -0.87 10.72 7.97
CA CYS A 191 0.28 11.60 7.76
C CYS A 191 0.77 12.26 9.06
N PRO A 192 1.97 12.86 9.10
CA PRO A 192 2.36 13.76 10.18
C PRO A 192 1.38 14.93 10.33
N PHE A 193 1.08 15.32 11.58
CA PHE A 193 0.04 16.29 11.94
C PHE A 193 0.13 17.62 11.19
N LYS A 194 1.34 18.16 11.05
CA LYS A 194 1.60 19.42 10.32
C LYS A 194 1.24 19.40 8.83
N TYR A 195 1.02 18.21 8.26
CA TYR A 195 0.67 18.04 6.85
C TYR A 195 -0.79 17.63 6.63
N GLU A 196 -1.60 17.55 7.69
CA GLU A 196 -3.01 17.21 7.54
C GLU A 196 -3.71 18.09 6.51
N PRO A 197 -4.40 17.50 5.54
CA PRO A 197 -5.13 18.23 4.52
C PRO A 197 -6.47 18.72 5.06
N ILE A 198 -6.46 19.77 5.87
CA ILE A 198 -7.64 20.29 6.60
C ILE A 198 -8.84 20.60 5.70
N GLU A 199 -8.59 20.87 4.42
CA GLU A 199 -9.63 21.10 3.41
C GLU A 199 -10.45 19.85 3.09
N THR A 200 -9.96 18.65 3.46
CA THR A 200 -10.68 17.37 3.25
C THR A 200 -11.45 16.90 4.48
N PHE A 201 -11.37 17.62 5.59
CA PHE A 201 -12.01 17.22 6.83
C PHE A 201 -13.52 17.12 6.69
N ILE A 202 -14.10 16.07 7.27
CA ILE A 202 -15.53 15.83 7.23
C ILE A 202 -16.27 16.95 8.00
N GLN A 203 -17.16 17.63 7.30
CA GLN A 203 -17.96 18.69 7.91
C GLN A 203 -18.84 18.15 9.06
N GLY A 204 -18.90 18.88 10.16
CA GLY A 204 -19.71 18.52 11.33
C GLY A 204 -19.01 17.60 12.33
N ILE A 205 -17.78 17.17 12.06
CA ILE A 205 -16.94 16.52 13.08
C ILE A 205 -16.26 17.60 13.93
N ASP A 206 -16.45 17.50 15.25
CA ASP A 206 -15.75 18.35 16.20
C ASP A 206 -14.29 17.89 16.31
N GLN A 207 -13.39 18.65 15.71
CA GLN A 207 -11.96 18.31 15.66
C GLN A 207 -11.31 18.26 17.05
N SER A 208 -11.88 18.92 18.06
CA SER A 208 -11.39 18.85 19.44
C SER A 208 -11.61 17.46 20.09
N GLN A 209 -12.43 16.62 19.49
CA GLN A 209 -12.72 15.25 19.94
C GLN A 209 -11.96 14.20 19.13
N VAL A 210 -11.20 14.58 18.12
CA VAL A 210 -10.37 13.70 17.31
C VAL A 210 -9.07 13.43 18.06
N ASP A 211 -8.71 12.15 18.20
CA ASP A 211 -7.44 11.73 18.80
C ASP A 211 -6.32 11.74 17.73
N SER A 212 -5.60 12.84 17.64
CA SER A 212 -4.49 13.04 16.71
C SER A 212 -3.15 12.48 17.22
N SER A 213 -3.16 11.62 18.23
CA SER A 213 -1.92 11.12 18.87
C SER A 213 -1.03 10.29 17.94
N THR A 214 -1.58 9.74 16.87
CA THR A 214 -0.80 9.06 15.83
C THR A 214 -0.11 10.08 14.93
N GLU A 215 -0.82 11.08 14.46
CA GLU A 215 -0.31 12.14 13.59
C GLU A 215 0.75 12.99 14.29
N GLU A 216 0.52 13.34 15.57
CA GLU A 216 1.49 14.03 16.42
C GLU A 216 2.77 13.20 16.62
N TRP A 217 2.65 11.89 16.82
CA TRP A 217 3.79 11.01 16.91
C TRP A 217 4.54 10.91 15.57
N LEU A 218 3.83 10.88 14.43
CA LEU A 218 4.44 10.90 13.11
C LEU A 218 5.20 12.21 12.85
N ASP A 219 4.77 13.35 13.41
CA ASP A 219 5.55 14.60 13.37
C ASP A 219 6.93 14.42 14.02
N THR A 220 7.01 13.74 15.16
CA THR A 220 8.31 13.50 15.83
C THR A 220 9.24 12.61 15.00
N ILE A 221 8.69 11.66 14.24
CA ILE A 221 9.46 10.84 13.31
C ILE A 221 9.93 11.70 12.13
N GLU A 222 9.03 12.49 11.54
CA GLU A 222 9.34 13.32 10.37
C GLU A 222 10.43 14.34 10.66
N GLU A 223 10.49 14.88 11.88
CA GLU A 223 11.50 15.85 12.31
C GLU A 223 12.91 15.26 12.46
N SER A 224 13.00 13.97 12.80
CA SER A 224 14.28 13.32 13.11
C SER A 224 14.79 12.38 12.02
N LEU A 225 13.92 11.90 11.13
CA LEU A 225 14.25 10.91 10.12
C LEU A 225 14.78 11.55 8.82
N ASP A 226 15.95 11.11 8.34
CA ASP A 226 16.43 11.45 6.98
C ASP A 226 15.68 10.55 5.96
N TYR A 227 14.71 11.14 5.23
CA TYR A 227 13.93 10.45 4.21
C TYR A 227 13.78 11.28 2.94
N LYS A 228 13.51 10.62 1.81
CA LYS A 228 13.33 11.27 0.50
C LYS A 228 11.88 11.49 0.14
N LYS A 229 11.01 10.53 0.46
CA LYS A 229 9.58 10.57 0.12
C LYS A 229 8.74 9.92 1.19
N TRP A 230 7.52 10.43 1.37
CA TRP A 230 6.51 9.88 2.27
C TRP A 230 5.21 9.69 1.51
N TYR A 231 4.65 8.48 1.52
CA TYR A 231 3.36 8.17 0.93
C TYR A 231 2.35 7.84 2.03
N CYS A 232 1.14 8.37 1.95
CA CYS A 232 0.06 8.10 2.89
C CYS A 232 -1.32 8.08 2.21
N GLY A 233 -2.29 7.41 2.85
CA GLY A 233 -3.70 7.33 2.46
C GLY A 233 -4.61 8.14 3.38
N HIS A 234 -5.66 7.49 3.91
CA HIS A 234 -6.57 7.93 4.97
C HIS A 234 -7.48 9.12 4.62
N PHE A 235 -6.95 10.20 4.08
CA PHE A 235 -7.69 11.46 3.84
C PHE A 235 -8.49 11.48 2.53
N HIS A 236 -8.53 10.38 1.78
CA HIS A 236 -9.26 10.25 0.51
C HIS A 236 -8.97 11.39 -0.47
N THR A 237 -7.73 11.79 -0.57
CA THR A 237 -7.26 12.84 -1.48
C THR A 237 -6.00 12.41 -2.22
N SER A 238 -5.87 12.87 -3.47
CA SER A 238 -4.66 12.71 -4.28
C SER A 238 -3.95 14.05 -4.37
N LYS A 239 -2.92 14.23 -3.53
CA LYS A 239 -2.24 15.53 -3.37
C LYS A 239 -0.75 15.32 -3.09
N LYS A 240 0.07 16.20 -3.62
CA LYS A 240 1.50 16.27 -3.30
C LYS A 240 1.80 17.55 -2.52
N THR A 241 2.51 17.43 -1.43
CA THR A 241 2.96 18.57 -0.63
C THR A 241 4.34 18.28 -0.06
N HIS A 242 5.31 19.15 -0.32
CA HIS A 242 6.70 18.95 0.08
C HIS A 242 7.23 17.57 -0.32
N LYS A 243 7.66 16.73 0.63
CA LYS A 243 8.08 15.35 0.40
C LYS A 243 6.93 14.32 0.53
N LEU A 244 5.72 14.76 0.93
CA LEU A 244 4.55 13.91 1.10
C LEU A 244 3.75 13.77 -0.19
N GLN A 245 3.20 12.56 -0.37
CA GLN A 245 2.19 12.27 -1.39
C GLN A 245 1.03 11.52 -0.76
N PHE A 246 -0.14 12.16 -0.74
CA PHE A 246 -1.41 11.53 -0.42
C PHE A 246 -1.88 10.75 -1.62
N MET A 247 -2.33 9.52 -1.39
CA MET A 247 -2.85 8.62 -2.41
C MET A 247 -4.28 8.24 -2.06
N TYR A 248 -5.14 8.19 -3.06
CA TYR A 248 -6.50 7.69 -2.91
C TYR A 248 -6.83 6.69 -4.02
N GLU A 249 -7.49 7.11 -5.10
CA GLU A 249 -7.91 6.22 -6.18
C GLU A 249 -6.84 5.97 -7.23
N ASP A 250 -5.86 6.85 -7.34
CA ASP A 250 -4.77 6.76 -8.29
C ASP A 250 -3.86 5.57 -8.01
N ILE A 251 -3.25 5.04 -9.07
CA ILE A 251 -2.15 4.08 -8.98
C ILE A 251 -0.92 4.72 -9.61
N ASP A 252 0.11 4.94 -8.82
CA ASP A 252 1.40 5.46 -9.24
C ASP A 252 2.47 4.35 -9.23
N ILE A 253 3.55 4.54 -9.99
CA ILE A 253 4.77 3.75 -9.86
C ILE A 253 5.56 4.31 -8.68
N LEU A 254 6.11 3.42 -7.84
CA LEU A 254 6.96 3.83 -6.73
C LEU A 254 8.16 4.63 -7.22
N SER A 255 8.32 5.85 -6.71
CA SER A 255 9.39 6.78 -7.12
C SER A 255 9.73 7.75 -6.00
N ILE A 256 11.00 8.11 -5.89
CA ILE A 256 11.46 9.20 -5.01
C ILE A 256 11.43 10.56 -5.71
N ASN A 257 11.15 10.59 -7.01
CA ASN A 257 11.14 11.85 -7.78
C ASN A 257 9.84 12.62 -7.48
N MET A 258 9.96 13.90 -7.12
CA MET A 258 8.80 14.76 -6.88
C MET A 258 8.21 15.35 -8.18
N ASN A 259 8.91 15.20 -9.31
CA ASN A 259 8.59 15.84 -10.59
C ASN A 259 7.94 14.90 -11.62
N ASP A 260 7.69 13.64 -11.29
CA ASP A 260 6.98 12.74 -12.19
C ASP A 260 5.51 13.18 -12.29
N LYS A 261 5.20 13.83 -13.43
CA LYS A 261 3.84 14.25 -13.83
C LYS A 261 3.15 13.15 -14.60
#